data_ba94583e732b8496b49590d5d60a9748
#
_entry.id   ba94583e732b8496b49590d5d60a9748
#
_cell.length_a   1.000
_cell.length_b   1.000
_cell.length_c   1.000
_cell.angle_alpha   90.00
_cell.angle_beta   90.00
_cell.angle_gamma   90.00
#
_symmetry.space_group_name_H-M   'P 1'
#
loop_
_entity.id
_entity.type
_entity.pdbx_description
1 polymer ?
#
loop_
_entity_poly.entity_id
_entity_poly.type
_entity_poly.pdbx_seq_one_letter_code
_entity_poly.pdbx_strand_id
1 'polypeptide(L)'
;MPRFNIFHGAAALLIFFLLLIFLFVLIQVGAITLAFTKLGLTASQGFLLLLLTLIGATINIPVYRTGRLVPVPLKLFTWQIGRGFGPKIPDPNQDNVAEQVVAVNVGGCVIPTLLSLLLISRLDTAGMAQGHAHLMVGLSVAVVAVVTHFLAKPRQGVGIGVPVLIPPIVTALTAIILAPPAISPHVAYI
;
A
#
# COMPACT_ATOMS: atom_id res chain seq x y z
N MET A 1 24.15 40.13 31.52
CA MET A 1 23.06 39.62 30.67
C MET A 1 23.56 38.36 29.98
N PRO A 2 22.96 37.17 30.20
CA PRO A 2 23.41 35.95 29.52
C PRO A 2 23.07 36.08 28.04
N ARG A 3 24.08 36.02 27.21
CA ARG A 3 23.90 35.93 25.73
C ARG A 3 23.29 34.57 25.44
N PHE A 4 21.99 34.51 25.16
CA PHE A 4 21.35 33.34 24.62
C PHE A 4 21.98 33.05 23.24
N ASN A 5 22.80 32.01 23.16
CA ASN A 5 23.43 31.58 21.93
C ASN A 5 22.36 30.88 21.09
N ILE A 6 21.78 31.58 20.12
CA ILE A 6 20.75 31.10 19.17
C ILE A 6 21.21 29.79 18.47
N PHE A 7 22.53 29.63 18.24
CA PHE A 7 23.11 28.42 17.67
C PHE A 7 22.93 27.17 18.55
N HIS A 8 23.00 27.30 19.88
CA HIS A 8 22.77 26.16 20.79
C HIS A 8 21.30 25.75 20.80
N GLY A 9 20.39 26.70 20.69
CA GLY A 9 18.95 26.42 20.59
C GLY A 9 18.59 25.70 19.30
N ALA A 10 19.13 26.14 18.16
CA ALA A 10 18.87 25.50 16.87
C ALA A 10 19.46 24.07 16.80
N ALA A 11 20.67 23.86 17.33
CA ALA A 11 21.28 22.53 17.41
C ALA A 11 20.48 21.58 18.31
N ALA A 12 20.02 22.07 19.46
CA ALA A 12 19.17 21.28 20.37
C ALA A 12 17.85 20.87 19.72
N LEU A 13 17.18 21.79 18.99
CA LEU A 13 15.97 21.49 18.24
C LEU A 13 16.23 20.45 17.13
N LEU A 14 17.31 20.58 16.41
CA LEU A 14 17.67 19.61 15.35
C LEU A 14 17.90 18.22 15.94
N ILE A 15 18.66 18.11 17.04
CA ILE A 15 18.87 16.84 17.74
C ILE A 15 17.55 16.26 18.24
N PHE A 16 16.67 17.09 18.79
CA PHE A 16 15.36 16.67 19.24
C PHE A 16 14.50 16.11 18.10
N PHE A 17 14.45 16.78 16.94
CA PHE A 17 13.73 16.27 15.76
C PHE A 17 14.33 14.99 15.21
N LEU A 18 15.66 14.88 15.15
CA LEU A 18 16.32 13.64 14.73
C LEU A 18 16.00 12.48 15.67
N LEU A 19 15.94 12.73 16.96
CA LEU A 19 15.58 11.72 17.95
C LEU A 19 14.11 11.31 17.83
N LEU A 20 13.20 12.27 17.57
CA LEU A 20 11.79 11.95 17.29
C LEU A 20 11.63 11.11 16.02
N ILE A 21 12.33 11.45 14.94
CA ILE A 21 12.31 10.66 13.70
C ILE A 21 12.87 9.26 13.96
N PHE A 22 13.98 9.16 14.68
CA PHE A 22 14.56 7.86 15.02
C PHE A 22 13.60 7.00 15.86
N LEU A 23 12.97 7.59 16.89
CA LEU A 23 11.99 6.89 17.71
C LEU A 23 10.77 6.46 16.89
N PHE A 24 10.27 7.34 16.00
CA PHE A 24 9.18 7.01 15.10
C PHE A 24 9.53 5.82 14.20
N VAL A 25 10.72 5.81 13.61
CA VAL A 25 11.19 4.69 12.76
C VAL A 25 11.27 3.39 13.57
N LEU A 26 11.81 3.44 14.80
CA LEU A 26 11.87 2.25 15.67
C LEU A 26 10.47 1.67 15.97
N ILE A 27 9.49 2.54 16.27
CA ILE A 27 8.11 2.12 16.52
C ILE A 27 7.52 1.48 15.26
N GLN A 28 7.73 2.07 14.09
CA GLN A 28 7.22 1.55 12.82
C GLN A 28 7.83 0.19 12.48
N VAL A 29 9.15 0.03 12.64
CA VAL A 29 9.83 -1.25 12.42
C VAL A 29 9.29 -2.31 13.39
N GLY A 30 9.09 -1.97 14.67
CA GLY A 30 8.51 -2.87 15.67
C GLY A 30 7.09 -3.29 15.31
N ALA A 31 6.23 -2.34 14.90
CA ALA A 31 4.85 -2.61 14.51
C ALA A 31 4.77 -3.53 13.27
N ILE A 32 5.59 -3.26 12.25
CA ILE A 32 5.67 -4.07 11.03
C ILE A 32 6.15 -5.49 11.38
N THR A 33 7.20 -5.63 12.18
CA THR A 33 7.72 -6.92 12.61
C THR A 33 6.66 -7.72 13.38
N LEU A 34 5.95 -7.07 14.30
CA LEU A 34 4.86 -7.69 15.05
C LEU A 34 3.72 -8.15 14.12
N ALA A 35 3.37 -7.34 13.12
CA ALA A 35 2.33 -7.70 12.16
C ALA A 35 2.72 -8.99 11.39
N PHE A 36 3.94 -9.05 10.86
CA PHE A 36 4.40 -10.22 10.12
C PHE A 36 4.55 -11.48 11.00
N THR A 37 5.02 -11.33 12.24
CA THR A 37 5.09 -12.47 13.17
C THR A 37 3.71 -13.04 13.52
N LYS A 38 2.69 -12.17 13.63
CA LYS A 38 1.30 -12.62 13.79
C LYS A 38 0.73 -13.34 12.57
N LEU A 39 1.30 -13.15 11.39
CA LEU A 39 0.97 -13.89 10.17
C LEU A 39 1.81 -15.19 10.02
N GLY A 40 2.61 -15.54 11.04
CA GLY A 40 3.48 -16.71 11.00
C GLY A 40 4.71 -16.55 10.11
N LEU A 41 5.08 -15.30 9.77
CA LEU A 41 6.28 -15.00 9.00
C LEU A 41 7.44 -14.64 9.93
N THR A 42 8.65 -15.05 9.57
CA THR A 42 9.87 -14.59 10.25
C THR A 42 10.17 -13.14 9.90
N ALA A 43 10.95 -12.44 10.71
CA ALA A 43 11.36 -11.06 10.46
C ALA A 43 12.08 -10.91 9.11
N SER A 44 12.92 -11.88 8.73
CA SER A 44 13.63 -11.90 7.46
C SER A 44 12.68 -12.10 6.26
N GLN A 45 11.67 -12.95 6.40
CA GLN A 45 10.64 -13.13 5.37
C GLN A 45 9.80 -11.86 5.20
N GLY A 46 9.41 -11.22 6.31
CA GLY A 46 8.71 -9.95 6.29
C GLY A 46 9.53 -8.84 5.62
N PHE A 47 10.82 -8.74 5.95
CA PHE A 47 11.72 -7.77 5.31
C PHE A 47 11.86 -8.02 3.81
N LEU A 48 12.08 -9.27 3.41
CA LEU A 48 12.17 -9.65 2.00
C LEU A 48 10.87 -9.31 1.24
N LEU A 49 9.73 -9.59 1.84
CA LEU A 49 8.42 -9.27 1.28
C LEU A 49 8.25 -7.76 1.06
N LEU A 50 8.61 -6.93 2.06
CA LEU A 50 8.58 -5.48 1.93
C LEU A 50 9.50 -4.99 0.79
N LEU A 51 10.71 -5.55 0.70
CA LEU A 51 11.66 -5.21 -0.36
C LEU A 51 11.11 -5.57 -1.74
N LEU A 52 10.56 -6.78 -1.89
CA LEU A 52 9.93 -7.22 -3.14
C LEU A 52 8.72 -6.35 -3.50
N THR A 53 7.90 -5.98 -2.52
CA THR A 53 6.76 -5.08 -2.73
C THR A 53 7.22 -3.70 -3.19
N LEU A 54 8.28 -3.16 -2.59
CA LEU A 54 8.84 -1.86 -2.95
C LEU A 54 9.42 -1.88 -4.38
N ILE A 55 10.20 -2.89 -4.73
CA ILE A 55 10.72 -3.06 -6.09
C ILE A 55 9.57 -3.29 -7.08
N GLY A 56 8.63 -4.17 -6.74
CA GLY A 56 7.47 -4.48 -7.57
C GLY A 56 6.54 -3.29 -7.78
N ALA A 57 6.51 -2.32 -6.85
CA ALA A 57 5.71 -1.10 -6.98
C ALA A 57 6.11 -0.23 -8.19
N THR A 58 7.32 -0.40 -8.70
CA THR A 58 7.79 0.28 -9.92
C THR A 58 7.31 -0.39 -11.22
N ILE A 59 6.78 -1.62 -11.13
CA ILE A 59 6.41 -2.44 -12.28
C ILE A 59 4.89 -2.47 -12.42
N ASN A 60 4.39 -1.97 -13.56
CA ASN A 60 2.98 -2.01 -13.92
C ASN A 60 2.80 -2.89 -15.16
N ILE A 61 2.01 -3.95 -15.05
CA ILE A 61 1.70 -4.87 -16.14
C ILE A 61 0.39 -4.41 -16.80
N PRO A 62 0.41 -3.98 -18.07
CA PRO A 62 -0.82 -3.62 -18.78
C PRO A 62 -1.66 -4.87 -19.04
N VAL A 63 -2.89 -4.88 -18.55
CA VAL A 63 -3.81 -6.02 -18.67
C VAL A 63 -4.85 -5.78 -19.75
N TYR A 64 -5.38 -4.55 -19.81
CA TYR A 64 -6.47 -4.23 -20.73
C TYR A 64 -6.37 -2.80 -21.26
N ARG A 65 -6.60 -2.63 -22.56
CA ARG A 65 -6.71 -1.32 -23.23
C ARG A 65 -8.17 -1.03 -23.50
N THR A 66 -8.64 0.13 -23.01
CA THR A 66 -10.07 0.47 -23.10
C THR A 66 -10.48 1.04 -24.44
N GLY A 67 -9.54 1.40 -25.31
CA GLY A 67 -9.79 2.09 -26.59
C GLY A 67 -10.30 3.53 -26.41
N ARG A 68 -10.42 4.03 -25.16
CA ARG A 68 -10.85 5.40 -24.88
C ARG A 68 -9.65 6.32 -24.84
N LEU A 69 -9.72 7.39 -25.64
CA LEU A 69 -8.74 8.47 -25.57
C LEU A 69 -9.12 9.41 -24.43
N VAL A 70 -8.20 9.63 -23.51
CA VAL A 70 -8.36 10.57 -22.39
C VAL A 70 -7.34 11.69 -22.51
N PRO A 71 -7.72 12.95 -22.23
CA PRO A 71 -6.77 14.05 -22.22
C PRO A 71 -5.75 13.81 -21.10
N VAL A 72 -4.48 13.84 -21.48
CA VAL A 72 -3.36 13.75 -20.52
C VAL A 72 -3.08 15.17 -20.04
N PRO A 73 -3.16 15.44 -18.73
CA PRO A 73 -2.77 16.75 -18.23
C PRO A 73 -1.30 17.00 -18.58
N LEU A 74 -1.02 18.17 -19.15
CA LEU A 74 0.35 18.63 -19.44
C LEU A 74 1.13 18.58 -18.12
N LYS A 75 1.91 17.52 -17.93
CA LYS A 75 2.91 17.49 -16.86
C LYS A 75 4.07 18.33 -17.33
N LEU A 76 4.22 19.52 -16.77
CA LEU A 76 5.32 20.45 -17.04
C LEU A 76 6.70 19.82 -16.80
N PHE A 77 6.76 18.66 -16.13
CA PHE A 77 7.99 17.91 -15.87
C PHE A 77 7.69 16.41 -15.76
N THR A 78 8.08 15.63 -16.74
CA THR A 78 8.15 14.15 -16.63
C THR A 78 9.61 13.70 -16.67
N TRP A 79 10.09 13.13 -15.57
CA TRP A 79 11.32 12.37 -15.56
C TRP A 79 11.02 11.00 -16.17
N GLN A 80 11.45 10.74 -17.38
CA GLN A 80 11.43 9.40 -17.97
C GLN A 80 12.79 8.75 -17.75
N ILE A 81 12.84 7.82 -16.79
CA ILE A 81 13.97 6.90 -16.63
C ILE A 81 13.80 5.81 -17.70
N GLY A 82 14.64 5.81 -18.74
CA GLY A 82 14.66 4.71 -19.72
C GLY A 82 14.99 5.06 -21.16
N ARG A 83 14.87 6.30 -21.60
CA ARG A 83 15.23 6.74 -22.96
C ARG A 83 15.76 8.18 -22.97
N GLY A 84 16.95 8.36 -22.45
CA GLY A 84 17.64 9.66 -22.44
C GLY A 84 17.34 10.47 -21.17
N PHE A 85 18.39 10.77 -20.42
CA PHE A 85 18.35 11.67 -19.28
C PHE A 85 18.10 13.10 -19.79
N GLY A 86 16.91 13.64 -19.56
CA GLY A 86 16.61 15.03 -19.83
C GLY A 86 15.13 15.35 -19.66
N PRO A 87 14.77 16.58 -19.27
CA PRO A 87 13.37 17.01 -19.27
C PRO A 87 12.86 17.09 -20.70
N LYS A 88 11.83 16.31 -21.04
CA LYS A 88 11.12 16.45 -22.29
C LYS A 88 10.15 17.61 -22.14
N ILE A 89 10.37 18.68 -22.87
CA ILE A 89 9.43 19.79 -22.99
C ILE A 89 8.26 19.27 -23.84
N PRO A 90 7.02 19.29 -23.34
CA PRO A 90 5.86 18.88 -24.14
C PRO A 90 5.71 19.82 -25.35
N ASP A 91 5.49 19.24 -26.53
CA ASP A 91 5.18 20.00 -27.72
C ASP A 91 3.76 20.58 -27.56
N PRO A 92 3.56 21.92 -27.62
CA PRO A 92 2.24 22.53 -27.46
C PRO A 92 1.24 22.17 -28.56
N ASN A 93 1.72 21.64 -29.70
CA ASN A 93 0.91 21.29 -30.86
C ASN A 93 0.56 19.78 -30.94
N GLN A 94 0.97 18.95 -29.99
CA GLN A 94 0.53 17.57 -29.91
C GLN A 94 -0.78 17.47 -29.13
N ASP A 95 -1.81 16.91 -29.74
CA ASP A 95 -3.01 16.48 -29.04
C ASP A 95 -2.62 15.58 -27.87
N ASN A 96 -2.67 16.14 -26.65
CA ASN A 96 -2.28 15.45 -25.43
C ASN A 96 -3.37 14.44 -25.04
N VAL A 97 -3.65 13.48 -25.91
CA VAL A 97 -4.57 12.37 -25.68
C VAL A 97 -3.76 11.08 -25.61
N ALA A 98 -4.05 10.27 -24.61
CA ALA A 98 -3.48 8.93 -24.49
C ALA A 98 -4.60 7.92 -24.35
N GLU A 99 -4.35 6.73 -24.89
CA GLU A 99 -5.26 5.61 -24.67
C GLU A 99 -5.26 5.20 -23.19
N GLN A 100 -6.46 5.05 -22.66
CA GLN A 100 -6.61 4.59 -21.26
C GLN A 100 -6.26 3.11 -21.17
N VAL A 101 -5.24 2.79 -20.37
CA VAL A 101 -4.78 1.42 -20.12
C VAL A 101 -5.06 1.06 -18.67
N VAL A 102 -5.66 -0.10 -18.44
CA VAL A 102 -5.77 -0.72 -17.12
C VAL A 102 -4.52 -1.56 -16.88
N ALA A 103 -3.77 -1.23 -15.85
CA ALA A 103 -2.55 -1.94 -15.49
C ALA A 103 -2.62 -2.46 -14.06
N VAL A 104 -2.01 -3.61 -13.82
CA VAL A 104 -1.86 -4.22 -12.49
C VAL A 104 -0.45 -3.95 -11.99
N ASN A 105 -0.35 -3.34 -10.81
CA ASN A 105 0.93 -3.09 -10.17
C ASN A 105 1.43 -4.36 -9.48
N VAL A 106 2.69 -4.74 -9.72
CA VAL A 106 3.27 -5.97 -9.16
C VAL A 106 3.37 -5.87 -7.64
N GLY A 107 3.91 -4.78 -7.11
CA GLY A 107 4.07 -4.59 -5.67
C GLY A 107 2.76 -4.34 -4.92
N GLY A 108 1.84 -3.58 -5.53
CA GLY A 108 0.58 -3.22 -4.89
C GLY A 108 -0.55 -4.24 -5.08
N CYS A 109 -0.42 -5.17 -6.03
CA CYS A 109 -1.48 -6.14 -6.30
C CYS A 109 -0.95 -7.57 -6.34
N VAL A 110 0.02 -7.89 -7.20
CA VAL A 110 0.43 -9.29 -7.42
C VAL A 110 1.06 -9.90 -6.17
N ILE A 111 2.03 -9.21 -5.55
CA ILE A 111 2.72 -9.72 -4.36
C ILE A 111 1.77 -9.86 -3.15
N PRO A 112 0.97 -8.86 -2.79
CA PRO A 112 -0.02 -9.01 -1.71
C PRO A 112 -1.03 -10.12 -1.97
N THR A 113 -1.52 -10.26 -3.22
CA THR A 113 -2.46 -11.33 -3.58
C THR A 113 -1.84 -12.71 -3.41
N LEU A 114 -0.59 -12.91 -3.86
CA LEU A 114 0.12 -14.18 -3.68
C LEU A 114 0.32 -14.50 -2.20
N LEU A 115 0.65 -13.51 -1.37
CA LEU A 115 0.75 -13.70 0.06
C LEU A 115 -0.61 -14.05 0.69
N SER A 116 -1.69 -13.39 0.28
CA SER A 116 -3.04 -13.71 0.74
C SER A 116 -3.42 -15.15 0.40
N LEU A 117 -3.14 -15.61 -0.82
CA LEU A 117 -3.39 -17.01 -1.22
C LEU A 117 -2.55 -18.00 -0.39
N LEU A 118 -1.30 -17.68 -0.11
CA LEU A 118 -0.45 -18.48 0.76
C LEU A 118 -0.99 -18.54 2.19
N LEU A 119 -1.46 -17.42 2.73
CA LEU A 119 -2.04 -17.36 4.07
C LEU A 119 -3.37 -18.14 4.14
N ILE A 120 -4.21 -18.05 3.12
CA ILE A 120 -5.44 -18.87 3.03
C ILE A 120 -5.09 -20.36 3.04
N SER A 121 -4.07 -20.80 2.30
CA SER A 121 -3.66 -22.20 2.27
C SER A 121 -3.05 -22.70 3.58
N ARG A 122 -2.56 -21.78 4.42
CA ARG A 122 -1.97 -22.07 5.74
C ARG A 122 -2.89 -21.69 6.91
N LEU A 123 -4.12 -21.30 6.63
CA LEU A 123 -5.06 -20.83 7.64
C LEU A 123 -5.28 -21.96 8.66
N ASP A 124 -4.71 -21.79 9.85
CA ASP A 124 -4.90 -22.72 10.96
C ASP A 124 -6.30 -22.54 11.53
N THR A 125 -7.05 -23.60 11.50
CA THR A 125 -8.46 -23.62 11.88
C THR A 125 -8.64 -24.03 13.33
N ALA A 126 -7.63 -23.93 14.17
CA ALA A 126 -7.56 -24.31 15.58
C ALA A 126 -8.95 -24.56 16.23
N GLY A 127 -9.45 -25.78 16.16
CA GLY A 127 -10.73 -26.20 16.73
C GLY A 127 -12.00 -25.79 15.97
N MET A 128 -11.89 -25.09 14.82
CA MET A 128 -13.01 -24.78 13.96
C MET A 128 -13.02 -25.66 12.71
N ALA A 129 -14.23 -25.92 12.18
CA ALA A 129 -14.32 -26.58 10.88
C ALA A 129 -13.71 -25.67 9.80
N GLN A 130 -12.85 -26.24 8.93
CA GLN A 130 -12.16 -25.51 7.88
C GLN A 130 -13.07 -24.57 7.07
N GLY A 131 -14.30 -25.00 6.78
CA GLY A 131 -15.27 -24.20 6.06
C GLY A 131 -15.66 -22.90 6.76
N HIS A 132 -15.69 -22.84 8.08
CA HIS A 132 -16.01 -21.60 8.81
C HIS A 132 -14.92 -20.54 8.70
N ALA A 133 -13.65 -20.93 8.78
CA ALA A 133 -12.55 -19.97 8.65
C ALA A 133 -12.52 -19.34 7.24
N HIS A 134 -12.67 -20.15 6.21
CA HIS A 134 -12.75 -19.66 4.82
C HIS A 134 -14.00 -18.78 4.57
N LEU A 135 -15.13 -19.13 5.19
CA LEU A 135 -16.33 -18.30 5.11
C LEU A 135 -16.13 -16.93 5.76
N MET A 136 -15.45 -16.85 6.91
CA MET A 136 -15.14 -15.58 7.57
C MET A 136 -14.20 -14.71 6.74
N VAL A 137 -13.18 -15.33 6.13
CA VAL A 137 -12.31 -14.65 5.15
C VAL A 137 -13.15 -14.12 3.98
N GLY A 138 -13.96 -14.97 3.36
CA GLY A 138 -14.79 -14.58 2.23
C GLY A 138 -15.75 -13.45 2.55
N LEU A 139 -16.41 -13.49 3.72
CA LEU A 139 -17.29 -12.41 4.17
C LEU A 139 -16.53 -11.11 4.41
N SER A 140 -15.36 -11.16 5.05
CA SER A 140 -14.54 -9.97 5.28
C SER A 140 -14.09 -9.34 3.97
N VAL A 141 -13.61 -10.14 3.02
CA VAL A 141 -13.23 -9.68 1.67
C VAL A 141 -14.44 -9.05 0.97
N ALA A 142 -15.60 -9.68 1.03
CA ALA A 142 -16.82 -9.17 0.40
C ALA A 142 -17.23 -7.81 1.00
N VAL A 143 -17.22 -7.67 2.32
CA VAL A 143 -17.56 -6.39 2.98
C VAL A 143 -16.57 -5.30 2.58
N VAL A 144 -15.28 -5.56 2.66
CA VAL A 144 -14.25 -4.57 2.28
C VAL A 144 -14.36 -4.21 0.80
N ALA A 145 -14.57 -5.20 -0.08
CA ALA A 145 -14.73 -4.97 -1.51
C ALA A 145 -15.95 -4.09 -1.82
N VAL A 146 -17.09 -4.37 -1.19
CA VAL A 146 -18.32 -3.57 -1.37
C VAL A 146 -18.11 -2.15 -0.88
N VAL A 147 -17.57 -1.95 0.33
CA VAL A 147 -17.34 -0.61 0.87
C VAL A 147 -16.35 0.18 0.01
N THR A 148 -15.24 -0.45 -0.39
CA THR A 148 -14.23 0.21 -1.22
C THR A 148 -14.76 0.50 -2.63
N HIS A 149 -15.59 -0.36 -3.19
CA HIS A 149 -16.24 -0.12 -4.49
C HIS A 149 -17.10 1.14 -4.48
N PHE A 150 -17.95 1.32 -3.47
CA PHE A 150 -18.80 2.52 -3.36
C PHE A 150 -18.01 3.80 -3.09
N LEU A 151 -16.84 3.70 -2.47
CA LEU A 151 -15.99 4.83 -2.16
C LEU A 151 -14.98 5.14 -3.28
N ALA A 152 -14.80 4.22 -4.22
CA ALA A 152 -13.88 4.37 -5.34
C ALA A 152 -14.41 5.44 -6.31
N LYS A 153 -13.62 6.51 -6.50
CA LYS A 153 -13.96 7.60 -7.42
C LYS A 153 -12.87 7.71 -8.49
N PRO A 154 -13.26 7.73 -9.78
CA PRO A 154 -12.29 7.98 -10.84
C PRO A 154 -11.76 9.42 -10.73
N ARG A 155 -10.44 9.57 -10.75
CA ARG A 155 -9.75 10.86 -10.75
C ARG A 155 -8.90 11.00 -12.00
N GLN A 156 -9.10 12.07 -12.76
CA GLN A 156 -8.33 12.35 -13.97
C GLN A 156 -6.83 12.43 -13.64
N GLY A 157 -6.01 11.74 -14.42
CA GLY A 157 -4.55 11.75 -14.30
C GLY A 157 -3.94 10.93 -13.15
N VAL A 158 -4.76 10.38 -12.24
CA VAL A 158 -4.29 9.58 -11.09
C VAL A 158 -4.84 8.16 -11.11
N GLY A 159 -6.00 7.94 -11.75
CA GLY A 159 -6.69 6.64 -11.76
C GLY A 159 -7.89 6.61 -10.81
N ILE A 160 -8.04 5.52 -10.06
CA ILE A 160 -9.14 5.35 -9.11
C ILE A 160 -8.63 5.72 -7.71
N GLY A 161 -9.24 6.73 -7.11
CA GLY A 161 -8.93 7.15 -5.74
C GLY A 161 -9.92 6.59 -4.72
N VAL A 162 -9.39 6.03 -3.63
CA VAL A 162 -10.16 5.62 -2.44
C VAL A 162 -9.60 6.36 -1.23
N PRO A 163 -10.42 6.78 -0.25
CA PRO A 163 -9.91 7.38 0.98
C PRO A 163 -8.97 6.42 1.71
N VAL A 164 -7.73 6.86 1.97
CA VAL A 164 -6.61 5.99 2.40
C VAL A 164 -6.89 5.24 3.70
N LEU A 165 -7.61 5.85 4.64
CA LEU A 165 -7.85 5.26 5.98
C LEU A 165 -9.06 4.34 6.04
N ILE A 166 -10.01 4.46 5.11
CA ILE A 166 -11.27 3.70 5.21
C ILE A 166 -11.05 2.20 4.97
N PRO A 167 -10.36 1.75 3.92
CA PRO A 167 -10.12 0.32 3.74
C PRO A 167 -9.45 -0.36 4.94
N PRO A 168 -8.34 0.16 5.50
CA PRO A 168 -7.71 -0.44 6.68
C PRO A 168 -8.63 -0.49 7.91
N ILE A 169 -9.42 0.56 8.15
CA ILE A 169 -10.36 0.58 9.29
C ILE A 169 -11.45 -0.46 9.11
N VAL A 170 -12.07 -0.53 7.92
CA VAL A 170 -13.12 -1.52 7.64
C VAL A 170 -12.55 -2.94 7.74
N THR A 171 -11.36 -3.17 7.21
CA THR A 171 -10.69 -4.47 7.29
C THR A 171 -10.42 -4.87 8.75
N ALA A 172 -9.89 -3.96 9.56
CA ALA A 172 -9.64 -4.23 10.98
C ALA A 172 -10.94 -4.52 11.74
N LEU A 173 -12.00 -3.75 11.51
CA LEU A 173 -13.30 -3.94 12.15
C LEU A 173 -13.94 -5.28 11.75
N THR A 174 -13.94 -5.63 10.47
CA THR A 174 -14.49 -6.90 10.01
C THR A 174 -13.70 -8.08 10.57
N ALA A 175 -12.38 -8.01 10.62
CA ALA A 175 -11.56 -9.06 11.19
C ALA A 175 -11.79 -9.25 12.70
N ILE A 176 -12.00 -8.17 13.45
CA ILE A 176 -12.30 -8.23 14.90
C ILE A 176 -13.69 -8.77 15.16
N ILE A 177 -14.68 -8.39 14.34
CA ILE A 177 -16.09 -8.74 14.56
C ILE A 177 -16.37 -10.17 14.08
N LEU A 178 -15.83 -10.56 12.93
CA LEU A 178 -16.17 -11.82 12.27
C LEU A 178 -15.25 -12.98 12.68
N ALA A 179 -14.00 -12.70 13.04
CA ALA A 179 -12.99 -13.75 13.25
C ALA A 179 -12.58 -13.86 14.72
N PRO A 180 -12.38 -15.09 15.24
CA PRO A 180 -11.79 -15.29 16.55
C PRO A 180 -10.35 -14.75 16.59
N PRO A 181 -9.83 -14.38 17.79
CA PRO A 181 -8.52 -13.75 17.93
C PRO A 181 -7.36 -14.54 17.32
N ALA A 182 -7.46 -15.88 17.27
CA ALA A 182 -6.42 -16.74 16.70
C ALA A 182 -6.20 -16.53 15.20
N ILE A 183 -7.27 -16.26 14.42
CA ILE A 183 -7.20 -16.09 12.97
C ILE A 183 -7.47 -14.66 12.51
N SER A 184 -7.88 -13.77 13.42
CA SER A 184 -8.17 -12.37 13.10
C SER A 184 -7.03 -11.64 12.37
N PRO A 185 -5.73 -11.83 12.72
CA PRO A 185 -4.64 -11.21 11.96
C PRO A 185 -4.57 -11.67 10.49
N HIS A 186 -4.86 -12.96 10.24
CA HIS A 186 -4.89 -13.53 8.88
C HIS A 186 -6.06 -12.94 8.09
N VAL A 187 -7.25 -12.90 8.69
CA VAL A 187 -8.45 -12.31 8.08
C VAL A 187 -8.25 -10.82 7.79
N ALA A 188 -7.57 -10.09 8.67
CA ALA A 188 -7.28 -8.68 8.46
C ALA A 188 -6.26 -8.43 7.33
N TYR A 189 -5.38 -9.40 7.04
CA TYR A 189 -4.41 -9.25 5.96
C TYR A 189 -4.98 -9.68 4.61
N ILE A 190 -5.72 -10.78 4.55
CA ILE A 190 -6.31 -11.34 3.32
C ILE A 190 -7.35 -10.41 2.73
#